data_55d2cf7fe1a50adf4ec2d6279ef04a42
#
_entry.id   55d2cf7fe1a50adf4ec2d6279ef04a42
#
_cell.length_a   1.000
_cell.length_b   1.000
_cell.length_c   1.000
_cell.angle_alpha   90.00
_cell.angle_beta   90.00
_cell.angle_gamma   90.00
#
_symmetry.space_group_name_H-M   'P 1'
#
loop_
_entity.id
_entity.type
_entity.pdbx_description
1 polymer ?
#
loop_
_entity_poly.entity_id
_entity_poly.type
_entity_poly.pdbx_seq_one_letter_code
_entity_poly.pdbx_strand_id
1 'polypeptide(L)'
;MKKKSLVCLAFLCFLMSFMGVGCSATRESTDSSVSKAHEDTQITEHTGHGAESSTKAETEEPILQTVIIQQVRDHSITVEHIVLLNSYLEEDLQTLKDLNIPPEEYQYGYYRKDSGEIYTYDVGPGTPVTIYDISQEYGAGEDRLYTFETWQEFVSAVQTNERLLIQPYTMTIQDGVVTKIVEKFYN
;
A
#
# COMPACT_ATOMS: atom_id res chain seq x y z
N MET A 1 -52.04 -5.27 5.94
CA MET A 1 -52.03 -3.87 5.46
C MET A 1 -50.58 -3.52 5.07
N LYS A 2 -50.34 -3.30 3.78
CA LYS A 2 -49.03 -3.07 3.18
C LYS A 2 -48.65 -1.62 3.33
N LYS A 3 -47.46 -1.33 3.91
CA LYS A 3 -46.82 -0.02 3.74
C LYS A 3 -45.54 -0.24 2.95
N LYS A 4 -45.61 0.05 1.67
CA LYS A 4 -44.46 0.22 0.80
C LYS A 4 -43.85 1.60 1.10
N SER A 5 -42.63 1.66 1.58
CA SER A 5 -41.88 2.89 1.73
C SER A 5 -41.05 3.12 0.47
N LEU A 6 -41.41 4.20 -0.17
CA LEU A 6 -40.83 4.78 -1.36
C LEU A 6 -39.62 5.61 -0.92
N VAL A 7 -38.41 5.11 -1.14
CA VAL A 7 -37.17 5.90 -1.07
C VAL A 7 -36.32 5.51 -2.28
N CYS A 8 -36.69 6.08 -3.39
CA CYS A 8 -35.91 6.12 -4.59
C CYS A 8 -36.12 7.48 -5.22
N LEU A 9 -35.06 8.24 -5.36
CA LEU A 9 -34.90 9.38 -6.26
C LEU A 9 -34.31 10.61 -5.56
N ALA A 10 -33.01 10.59 -5.34
CA ALA A 10 -32.22 11.82 -5.23
C ALA A 10 -30.71 11.56 -5.32
N PHE A 11 -30.26 10.93 -6.41
CA PHE A 11 -28.82 10.91 -6.73
C PHE A 11 -28.63 10.91 -8.25
N LEU A 12 -29.16 11.98 -8.86
CA LEU A 12 -28.88 12.20 -10.27
C LEU A 12 -28.90 13.72 -10.54
N CYS A 13 -27.87 14.43 -10.11
CA CYS A 13 -27.58 15.80 -10.56
C CYS A 13 -26.27 16.30 -9.95
N PHE A 14 -25.12 15.76 -10.40
CA PHE A 14 -23.85 16.46 -10.21
C PHE A 14 -22.84 15.99 -11.27
N LEU A 15 -23.22 16.11 -12.53
CA LEU A 15 -22.32 16.02 -13.67
C LEU A 15 -22.67 17.18 -14.57
N MET A 16 -21.84 18.18 -14.59
CA MET A 16 -21.62 19.18 -15.65
C MET A 16 -21.14 20.48 -15.02
N SER A 17 -19.87 20.74 -15.12
CA SER A 17 -19.30 22.07 -15.38
C SER A 17 -17.84 22.10 -14.93
N PHE A 18 -16.94 21.86 -15.84
CA PHE A 18 -15.66 22.58 -15.91
C PHE A 18 -15.06 22.34 -17.30
N MET A 19 -15.60 23.05 -18.27
CA MET A 19 -14.85 23.44 -19.45
C MET A 19 -14.31 24.84 -19.20
N GLY A 20 -13.02 24.96 -19.04
CA GLY A 20 -12.27 26.21 -18.94
C GLY A 20 -11.12 26.19 -19.95
N VAL A 21 -11.36 26.79 -21.05
CA VAL A 21 -10.43 27.18 -22.13
C VAL A 21 -9.40 28.16 -21.59
N GLY A 22 -8.12 28.00 -22.02
CA GLY A 22 -7.07 28.97 -21.70
C GLY A 22 -5.85 28.74 -22.60
N CYS A 23 -5.82 29.44 -23.73
CA CYS A 23 -4.79 29.49 -24.77
C CYS A 23 -3.48 30.16 -24.34
N SER A 24 -2.43 29.73 -25.01
CA SER A 24 -1.32 30.52 -25.61
C SER A 24 -0.30 31.23 -24.72
N ALA A 25 0.95 30.88 -24.89
CA ALA A 25 1.91 31.77 -25.64
C ALA A 25 3.29 31.12 -25.71
N THR A 26 3.68 30.91 -26.92
CA THR A 26 5.01 30.73 -27.50
C THR A 26 5.94 31.89 -27.14
N ARG A 27 7.22 31.61 -26.83
CA ARG A 27 8.35 32.40 -27.37
C ARG A 27 9.68 31.67 -27.26
N GLU A 28 10.23 31.50 -28.44
CA GLU A 28 11.62 31.24 -28.80
C GLU A 28 12.58 32.27 -28.21
N SER A 29 13.82 31.87 -28.04
CA SER A 29 15.04 32.39 -28.68
C SER A 29 16.25 32.12 -27.85
N THR A 30 17.19 31.29 -28.41
CA THR A 30 18.51 31.68 -28.95
C THR A 30 19.44 32.33 -27.89
N ASP A 31 20.63 32.00 -27.68
CA ASP A 31 21.78 31.59 -28.48
C ASP A 31 23.06 31.62 -27.64
N SER A 32 23.98 30.75 -27.96
CA SER A 32 25.45 30.90 -28.04
C SER A 32 26.28 31.48 -26.90
N SER A 33 27.27 30.77 -26.48
CA SER A 33 28.74 30.89 -26.73
C SER A 33 29.55 30.47 -25.52
N VAL A 34 30.33 29.39 -25.62
CA VAL A 34 31.75 29.29 -25.96
C VAL A 34 32.68 30.22 -25.18
N SER A 35 33.53 29.65 -24.32
CA SER A 35 34.97 29.81 -24.14
C SER A 35 35.46 29.10 -22.87
N LYS A 36 36.24 28.05 -23.01
CA LYS A 36 37.71 27.94 -23.11
C LYS A 36 38.50 28.19 -21.83
N ALA A 37 38.98 27.09 -21.29
CA ALA A 37 40.31 26.76 -20.80
C ALA A 37 41.03 27.74 -19.83
N HIS A 38 41.45 27.20 -18.68
CA HIS A 38 42.87 27.11 -18.35
C HIS A 38 43.12 26.13 -17.19
N GLU A 39 44.04 25.26 -17.41
CA GLU A 39 44.97 24.53 -16.61
C GLU A 39 45.46 25.33 -15.40
N ASP A 40 45.59 24.74 -14.24
CA ASP A 40 46.90 24.55 -13.64
C ASP A 40 46.90 23.61 -12.42
N THR A 41 47.93 22.85 -12.32
CA THR A 41 48.37 21.79 -11.44
C THR A 41 48.68 22.33 -10.03
N GLN A 42 48.28 21.59 -8.97
CA GLN A 42 49.17 21.37 -7.84
C GLN A 42 48.82 20.10 -7.05
N ILE A 43 49.76 19.17 -7.07
CA ILE A 43 49.87 17.99 -6.22
C ILE A 43 50.28 18.43 -4.81
N THR A 44 49.50 17.99 -3.82
CA THR A 44 50.04 17.90 -2.44
C THR A 44 49.58 16.58 -1.83
N GLU A 45 50.50 15.67 -1.71
CA GLU A 45 50.40 14.48 -0.88
C GLU A 45 50.19 14.88 0.57
N HIS A 46 49.13 14.37 1.19
CA HIS A 46 49.05 14.24 2.63
C HIS A 46 48.55 12.83 2.98
N THR A 47 49.50 12.03 3.39
CA THR A 47 49.30 10.78 4.11
C THR A 47 48.56 11.08 5.40
N GLY A 48 47.28 10.65 5.50
CA GLY A 48 46.50 10.72 6.70
C GLY A 48 45.74 9.41 6.90
N HIS A 49 46.09 8.68 7.93
CA HIS A 49 45.43 7.50 8.44
C HIS A 49 43.91 7.70 8.46
N GLY A 50 43.20 7.06 7.56
CA GLY A 50 41.77 6.94 7.60
C GLY A 50 41.36 5.83 8.57
N ALA A 51 40.84 6.18 9.71
CA ALA A 51 40.06 5.28 10.51
C ALA A 51 38.80 4.88 9.67
N GLU A 52 38.73 3.62 9.27
CA GLU A 52 37.51 3.05 8.75
C GLU A 52 36.47 3.03 9.88
N SER A 53 35.65 4.08 9.93
CA SER A 53 34.41 4.04 10.66
C SER A 53 33.44 3.16 9.85
N SER A 54 33.49 1.87 10.07
CA SER A 54 32.44 0.95 9.66
C SER A 54 31.18 1.28 10.49
N THR A 55 30.42 2.23 10.00
CA THR A 55 29.06 2.44 10.49
C THR A 55 28.26 1.23 10.03
N LYS A 56 28.15 0.23 10.91
CA LYS A 56 27.21 -0.88 10.76
C LYS A 56 25.83 -0.22 10.70
N ALA A 57 25.26 -0.17 9.49
CA ALA A 57 23.86 0.21 9.34
C ALA A 57 23.04 -0.76 10.20
N GLU A 58 22.47 -0.31 11.27
CA GLU A 58 21.44 -1.04 12.00
C GLU A 58 20.28 -1.16 11.02
N THR A 59 20.12 -2.34 10.45
CA THR A 59 18.93 -2.67 9.65
C THR A 59 17.77 -2.72 10.66
N GLU A 60 16.85 -1.80 10.57
CA GLU A 60 15.64 -1.83 11.40
C GLU A 60 14.87 -3.13 11.15
N GLU A 61 14.30 -3.70 12.20
CA GLU A 61 13.47 -4.89 12.06
C GLU A 61 12.22 -4.55 11.22
N PRO A 62 11.78 -5.44 10.33
CA PRO A 62 10.62 -5.19 9.50
C PRO A 62 9.35 -5.04 10.35
N ILE A 63 8.55 -4.04 10.06
CA ILE A 63 7.27 -3.77 10.71
C ILE A 63 6.18 -4.56 9.99
N LEU A 64 5.36 -5.30 10.75
CA LEU A 64 4.17 -5.97 10.24
C LEU A 64 2.93 -5.14 10.58
N GLN A 65 2.13 -4.82 9.55
CA GLN A 65 0.93 -4.01 9.70
C GLN A 65 -0.27 -4.69 9.05
N THR A 66 -1.39 -4.80 9.77
CA THR A 66 -2.66 -5.27 9.18
C THR A 66 -3.45 -4.09 8.62
N VAL A 67 -3.90 -4.23 7.38
CA VAL A 67 -4.46 -3.11 6.61
C VAL A 67 -5.61 -3.54 5.71
N ILE A 68 -6.43 -2.55 5.31
CA ILE A 68 -7.31 -2.61 4.14
C ILE A 68 -6.74 -1.67 3.07
N ILE A 69 -6.68 -2.15 1.83
CA ILE A 69 -6.19 -1.35 0.71
C ILE A 69 -7.29 -0.37 0.28
N GLN A 70 -6.97 0.91 0.27
CA GLN A 70 -7.86 1.96 -0.21
C GLN A 70 -7.58 2.33 -1.67
N GLN A 71 -6.31 2.29 -2.07
CA GLN A 71 -5.88 2.61 -3.43
C GLN A 71 -4.53 1.96 -3.75
N VAL A 72 -4.37 1.53 -5.00
CA VAL A 72 -3.08 1.12 -5.58
C VAL A 72 -2.69 2.05 -6.72
N ARG A 73 -1.39 2.31 -6.86
CA ARG A 73 -0.77 3.08 -7.95
C ARG A 73 0.52 2.39 -8.38
N ASP A 74 1.13 2.85 -9.45
CA ASP A 74 2.32 2.21 -10.04
C ASP A 74 3.48 1.98 -9.06
N HIS A 75 3.68 2.88 -8.09
CA HIS A 75 4.79 2.84 -7.14
C HIS A 75 4.35 3.08 -5.70
N SER A 76 3.06 3.06 -5.41
CA SER A 76 2.57 3.32 -4.06
C SER A 76 1.25 2.61 -3.76
N ILE A 77 1.02 2.39 -2.47
CA ILE A 77 -0.21 1.83 -1.92
C ILE A 77 -0.74 2.76 -0.83
N THR A 78 -2.03 3.07 -0.89
CA THR A 78 -2.73 3.78 0.18
C THR A 78 -3.59 2.80 0.95
N VAL A 79 -3.45 2.77 2.25
CA VAL A 79 -4.08 1.78 3.13
C VAL A 79 -4.68 2.43 4.35
N GLU A 80 -5.70 1.81 4.91
CA GLU A 80 -6.18 2.07 6.25
C GLU A 80 -5.65 0.99 7.20
N HIS A 81 -5.05 1.39 8.31
CA HIS A 81 -4.64 0.46 9.35
C HIS A 81 -5.87 -0.08 10.08
N ILE A 82 -5.88 -1.37 10.37
CA ILE A 82 -6.96 -2.01 11.09
C ILE A 82 -6.43 -2.89 12.22
N VAL A 83 -7.23 -3.03 13.26
CA VAL A 83 -7.07 -4.09 14.25
C VAL A 83 -7.95 -5.26 13.82
N LEU A 84 -7.37 -6.44 13.80
CA LEU A 84 -8.01 -7.65 13.34
C LEU A 84 -7.60 -8.82 14.20
N LEU A 85 -8.52 -9.30 15.05
CA LEU A 85 -8.29 -10.35 16.03
C LEU A 85 -9.17 -11.57 15.72
N ASN A 86 -8.62 -12.74 15.87
CA ASN A 86 -9.30 -14.02 15.67
C ASN A 86 -9.61 -14.66 17.02
N SER A 87 -10.87 -14.74 17.44
CA SER A 87 -11.26 -15.27 18.73
C SER A 87 -11.04 -16.78 18.89
N TYR A 88 -10.69 -17.49 17.81
CA TYR A 88 -10.30 -18.90 17.86
C TYR A 88 -8.81 -19.08 18.22
N LEU A 89 -8.01 -18.01 18.21
CA LEU A 89 -6.64 -18.00 18.68
C LEU A 89 -6.61 -17.54 20.14
N GLU A 90 -5.91 -18.28 21.01
CA GLU A 90 -5.92 -18.01 22.45
C GLU A 90 -5.32 -16.63 22.78
N GLU A 91 -4.26 -16.21 22.08
CA GLU A 91 -3.61 -14.91 22.25
C GLU A 91 -4.53 -13.73 21.85
N ASP A 92 -5.25 -13.87 20.72
CA ASP A 92 -6.19 -12.84 20.26
C ASP A 92 -7.42 -12.80 21.18
N LEU A 93 -7.93 -13.96 21.62
CA LEU A 93 -9.02 -14.03 22.58
C LEU A 93 -8.65 -13.37 23.93
N GLN A 94 -7.40 -13.54 24.38
CA GLN A 94 -6.94 -12.86 25.60
C GLN A 94 -6.87 -11.34 25.35
N THR A 95 -6.38 -10.91 24.20
CA THR A 95 -6.35 -9.49 23.81
C THR A 95 -7.77 -8.88 23.76
N LEU A 96 -8.76 -9.60 23.21
CA LEU A 96 -10.17 -9.17 23.21
C LEU A 96 -10.71 -8.97 24.64
N LYS A 97 -10.39 -9.88 25.56
CA LYS A 97 -10.77 -9.79 26.97
C LYS A 97 -10.12 -8.59 27.66
N ASP A 98 -8.82 -8.41 27.44
CA ASP A 98 -8.05 -7.31 28.05
C ASP A 98 -8.52 -5.94 27.56
N LEU A 99 -8.96 -5.86 26.30
CA LEU A 99 -9.59 -4.67 25.73
C LEU A 99 -11.06 -4.49 26.13
N ASN A 100 -11.64 -5.44 26.91
CA ASN A 100 -13.04 -5.47 27.29
C ASN A 100 -14.01 -5.40 26.08
N ILE A 101 -13.66 -6.06 24.98
CA ILE A 101 -14.52 -6.16 23.80
C ILE A 101 -15.63 -7.17 24.12
N PRO A 102 -16.92 -6.78 23.98
CA PRO A 102 -18.02 -7.67 24.31
C PRO A 102 -18.11 -8.83 23.29
N PRO A 103 -18.46 -10.07 23.73
CA PRO A 103 -18.49 -11.25 22.86
C PRO A 103 -19.38 -11.14 21.63
N GLU A 104 -20.42 -10.31 21.67
CA GLU A 104 -21.30 -10.03 20.53
C GLU A 104 -20.61 -9.34 19.36
N GLU A 105 -19.49 -8.64 19.59
CA GLU A 105 -18.71 -7.97 18.54
C GLU A 105 -17.81 -8.94 17.76
N TYR A 106 -17.56 -10.16 18.30
CA TYR A 106 -16.77 -11.19 17.62
C TYR A 106 -17.47 -12.56 17.58
N GLN A 107 -18.82 -12.57 17.63
CA GLN A 107 -19.62 -13.79 17.62
C GLN A 107 -19.40 -14.70 16.40
N TYR A 108 -18.86 -14.16 15.31
CA TYR A 108 -18.51 -14.89 14.08
C TYR A 108 -17.04 -15.30 14.05
N GLY A 109 -16.32 -15.23 15.16
CA GLY A 109 -14.93 -15.66 15.28
C GLY A 109 -13.91 -14.54 15.05
N TYR A 110 -14.33 -13.35 14.61
CA TYR A 110 -13.42 -12.25 14.29
C TYR A 110 -13.92 -10.93 14.83
N TYR A 111 -12.97 -10.13 15.31
CA TYR A 111 -13.18 -8.74 15.64
C TYR A 111 -12.37 -7.87 14.70
N ARG A 112 -13.01 -6.89 14.08
CA ARG A 112 -12.36 -5.89 13.25
C ARG A 112 -12.69 -4.51 13.77
N LYS A 113 -11.68 -3.68 13.86
CA LYS A 113 -11.82 -2.25 14.14
C LYS A 113 -10.97 -1.46 13.15
N ASP A 114 -11.64 -0.61 12.39
CA ASP A 114 -10.99 0.33 11.49
C ASP A 114 -10.41 1.48 12.34
N SER A 115 -9.15 1.87 12.07
CA SER A 115 -8.50 2.93 12.85
C SER A 115 -8.95 4.32 12.41
N GLY A 116 -9.39 4.45 11.15
CA GLY A 116 -9.60 5.72 10.47
C GLY A 116 -8.30 6.39 10.03
N GLU A 117 -7.15 5.77 10.30
CA GLU A 117 -5.83 6.30 9.94
C GLU A 117 -5.42 5.76 8.57
N ILE A 118 -5.21 6.68 7.63
CA ILE A 118 -4.85 6.37 6.25
C ILE A 118 -3.40 6.75 6.01
N TYR A 119 -2.63 5.80 5.47
CA TYR A 119 -1.22 5.95 5.16
C TYR A 119 -0.96 5.63 3.70
N THR A 120 0.06 6.27 3.13
CA THR A 120 0.58 5.94 1.81
C THR A 120 2.03 5.52 1.94
N TYR A 121 2.34 4.35 1.38
CA TYR A 121 3.68 3.76 1.39
C TYR A 121 4.19 3.61 -0.03
N ASP A 122 5.49 3.72 -0.20
CA ASP A 122 6.17 3.34 -1.43
C ASP A 122 6.21 1.81 -1.58
N VAL A 123 6.08 1.34 -2.82
CA VAL A 123 6.12 -0.08 -3.15
C VAL A 123 7.14 -0.30 -4.26
N GLY A 124 8.03 -1.25 -4.04
CA GLY A 124 9.01 -1.64 -5.04
C GLY A 124 8.39 -2.44 -6.20
N PRO A 125 8.97 -2.40 -7.40
CA PRO A 125 8.42 -3.11 -8.56
C PRO A 125 8.39 -4.65 -8.38
N GLY A 126 9.30 -5.20 -7.60
CA GLY A 126 9.37 -6.64 -7.28
C GLY A 126 8.68 -7.03 -5.96
N THR A 127 7.80 -6.18 -5.41
CA THR A 127 7.07 -6.52 -4.18
C THR A 127 6.01 -7.59 -4.49
N PRO A 128 6.12 -8.80 -3.90
CA PRO A 128 5.15 -9.86 -4.12
C PRO A 128 3.87 -9.61 -3.33
N VAL A 129 2.73 -9.99 -3.93
CA VAL A 129 1.42 -9.97 -3.28
C VAL A 129 0.80 -11.34 -3.33
N THR A 130 0.61 -11.98 -2.18
CA THR A 130 -0.04 -13.29 -2.07
C THR A 130 -1.51 -13.12 -1.67
N ILE A 131 -2.40 -13.78 -2.39
CA ILE A 131 -3.85 -13.76 -2.16
C ILE A 131 -4.41 -15.18 -2.00
N TYR A 132 -5.63 -15.29 -1.46
CA TYR A 132 -6.43 -16.50 -1.51
C TYR A 132 -7.34 -16.49 -2.75
N ASP A 133 -6.94 -17.23 -3.77
CA ASP A 133 -7.67 -17.39 -5.03
C ASP A 133 -8.70 -18.53 -4.92
N ILE A 134 -9.75 -18.31 -4.13
CA ILE A 134 -10.79 -19.31 -3.86
C ILE A 134 -11.51 -19.75 -5.14
N SER A 135 -11.74 -18.81 -6.05
CA SER A 135 -12.39 -19.02 -7.34
C SER A 135 -11.48 -19.63 -8.41
N GLN A 136 -10.18 -19.74 -8.12
CA GLN A 136 -9.14 -20.17 -9.08
C GLN A 136 -9.08 -19.30 -10.34
N GLU A 137 -9.36 -18.03 -10.18
CA GLU A 137 -9.36 -17.04 -11.26
C GLU A 137 -7.94 -16.77 -11.77
N TYR A 138 -6.95 -16.89 -10.89
CA TYR A 138 -5.53 -16.70 -11.18
C TYR A 138 -4.74 -17.99 -11.31
N GLY A 139 -5.40 -19.15 -11.13
CA GLY A 139 -4.78 -20.47 -11.29
C GLY A 139 -4.02 -20.95 -10.05
N ALA A 140 -4.49 -20.58 -8.86
CA ALA A 140 -3.96 -21.09 -7.59
C ALA A 140 -3.97 -22.63 -7.53
N GLY A 141 -3.01 -23.20 -6.79
CA GLY A 141 -2.92 -24.63 -6.51
C GLY A 141 -3.98 -25.12 -5.53
N GLU A 142 -3.76 -26.31 -4.97
CA GLU A 142 -4.66 -26.95 -3.98
C GLU A 142 -4.79 -26.14 -2.69
N ASP A 143 -3.73 -25.40 -2.29
CA ASP A 143 -3.70 -24.51 -1.14
C ASP A 143 -4.47 -23.20 -1.34
N ARG A 144 -4.98 -22.97 -2.56
CA ARG A 144 -5.68 -21.75 -2.96
C ARG A 144 -4.84 -20.48 -2.85
N LEU A 145 -3.53 -20.58 -2.69
CA LEU A 145 -2.64 -19.44 -2.67
C LEU A 145 -2.17 -19.11 -4.08
N TYR A 146 -2.23 -17.84 -4.42
CA TYR A 146 -1.64 -17.30 -5.64
C TYR A 146 -0.78 -16.10 -5.30
N THR A 147 0.40 -16.00 -5.92
CA THR A 147 1.31 -14.88 -5.71
C THR A 147 1.52 -14.14 -7.02
N PHE A 148 1.20 -12.86 -7.02
CA PHE A 148 1.67 -11.93 -8.03
C PHE A 148 3.15 -11.64 -7.72
N GLU A 149 4.04 -11.98 -8.62
CA GLU A 149 5.49 -11.86 -8.41
C GLU A 149 5.97 -10.41 -8.49
N THR A 150 5.19 -9.54 -9.12
CA THR A 150 5.48 -8.13 -9.28
C THR A 150 4.31 -7.26 -8.83
N TRP A 151 4.64 -6.06 -8.34
CA TRP A 151 3.64 -5.07 -7.99
C TRP A 151 2.72 -4.71 -9.17
N GLN A 152 3.27 -4.61 -10.39
CA GLN A 152 2.50 -4.23 -11.59
C GLN A 152 1.46 -5.29 -11.98
N GLU A 153 1.74 -6.58 -11.77
CA GLU A 153 0.74 -7.64 -11.97
C GLU A 153 -0.44 -7.47 -11.03
N PHE A 154 -0.18 -7.18 -9.74
CA PHE A 154 -1.24 -6.92 -8.77
C PHE A 154 -2.04 -5.66 -9.11
N VAL A 155 -1.39 -4.54 -9.47
CA VAL A 155 -2.06 -3.31 -9.91
C VAL A 155 -3.00 -3.60 -11.08
N SER A 156 -2.55 -4.39 -12.06
CA SER A 156 -3.34 -4.77 -13.22
C SER A 156 -4.55 -5.66 -12.83
N ALA A 157 -4.35 -6.58 -11.90
CA ALA A 157 -5.43 -7.46 -11.40
C ALA A 157 -6.52 -6.66 -10.67
N VAL A 158 -6.14 -5.68 -9.84
CA VAL A 158 -7.08 -4.81 -9.11
C VAL A 158 -7.99 -4.03 -10.07
N GLN A 159 -7.52 -3.64 -11.25
CA GLN A 159 -8.34 -2.95 -12.25
C GLN A 159 -9.52 -3.78 -12.78
N THR A 160 -9.43 -5.10 -12.69
CA THR A 160 -10.45 -6.03 -13.17
C THR A 160 -11.19 -6.73 -12.03
N ASN A 161 -10.65 -6.71 -10.82
CA ASN A 161 -11.21 -7.42 -9.68
C ASN A 161 -11.10 -6.56 -8.39
N GLU A 162 -12.14 -5.75 -8.14
CA GLU A 162 -12.21 -4.87 -6.95
C GLU A 162 -12.24 -5.65 -5.62
N ARG A 163 -12.57 -6.96 -5.65
CA ARG A 163 -12.51 -7.82 -4.46
C ARG A 163 -11.13 -7.74 -3.79
N LEU A 164 -10.07 -7.59 -4.57
CA LEU A 164 -8.70 -7.48 -4.08
C LEU A 164 -8.45 -6.24 -3.20
N LEU A 165 -9.33 -5.24 -3.21
CA LEU A 165 -9.19 -4.06 -2.35
C LEU A 165 -9.88 -4.22 -1.00
N ILE A 166 -10.95 -5.03 -0.92
CA ILE A 166 -11.79 -5.11 0.28
C ILE A 166 -11.32 -6.17 1.29
N GLN A 167 -10.35 -6.99 0.92
CA GLN A 167 -9.78 -7.98 1.80
C GLN A 167 -8.75 -7.37 2.76
N PRO A 168 -8.61 -7.89 3.97
CA PRO A 168 -7.53 -7.50 4.85
C PRO A 168 -6.20 -8.15 4.43
N TYR A 169 -5.12 -7.40 4.59
CA TYR A 169 -3.77 -7.82 4.26
C TYR A 169 -2.83 -7.60 5.43
N THR A 170 -1.81 -8.43 5.53
CA THR A 170 -0.61 -8.14 6.32
C THR A 170 0.45 -7.60 5.39
N MET A 171 0.94 -6.39 5.65
CA MET A 171 2.07 -5.78 4.96
C MET A 171 3.33 -5.90 5.79
N THR A 172 4.44 -6.21 5.14
CA THR A 172 5.79 -6.09 5.70
C THR A 172 6.40 -4.80 5.17
N ILE A 173 6.80 -3.93 6.10
CA ILE A 173 7.40 -2.62 5.78
C ILE A 173 8.82 -2.63 6.33
N GLN A 174 9.79 -2.27 5.50
CA GLN A 174 11.19 -2.14 5.88
C GLN A 174 11.73 -0.82 5.33
N ASP A 175 12.35 -0.03 6.19
CA ASP A 175 12.89 1.30 5.82
C ASP A 175 11.84 2.21 5.14
N GLY A 176 10.56 2.11 5.57
CA GLY A 176 9.44 2.89 5.04
C GLY A 176 8.88 2.39 3.69
N VAL A 177 9.43 1.30 3.13
CA VAL A 177 8.99 0.70 1.86
C VAL A 177 8.29 -0.62 2.12
N VAL A 178 7.19 -0.88 1.41
CA VAL A 178 6.51 -2.18 1.45
C VAL A 178 7.32 -3.22 0.69
N THR A 179 7.67 -4.31 1.36
CA THR A 179 8.50 -5.39 0.78
C THR A 179 7.72 -6.67 0.54
N LYS A 180 6.55 -6.84 1.16
CA LYS A 180 5.68 -8.01 0.99
C LYS A 180 4.26 -7.68 1.41
N ILE A 181 3.26 -8.26 0.73
CA ILE A 181 1.84 -8.15 1.07
C ILE A 181 1.22 -9.56 1.03
N VAL A 182 0.46 -9.93 2.06
CA VAL A 182 -0.21 -11.23 2.14
C VAL A 182 -1.65 -11.03 2.59
N GLU A 183 -2.61 -11.53 1.80
CA GLU A 183 -4.03 -11.53 2.19
C GLU A 183 -4.22 -12.31 3.49
N LYS A 184 -4.97 -11.74 4.42
CA LYS A 184 -5.36 -12.40 5.66
C LYS A 184 -6.69 -13.12 5.44
N PHE A 185 -6.65 -14.43 5.34
CA PHE A 185 -7.85 -15.24 5.15
C PHE A 185 -8.47 -15.62 6.50
N TYR A 186 -9.81 -15.62 6.52
CA TYR A 186 -10.61 -16.07 7.65
C TYR A 186 -11.35 -17.35 7.26
N ASN A 187 -11.13 -18.41 7.99
CA ASN A 187 -11.93 -19.62 7.93
C ASN A 187 -13.08 -19.56 8.92
#